data_0b667bc443a55db11bc99a9f6c4e2443
#
_entry.id   0b667bc443a55db11bc99a9f6c4e2443
#
_cell.length_a   1.000
_cell.length_b   1.000
_cell.length_c   1.000
_cell.angle_alpha   90.00
_cell.angle_beta   90.00
_cell.angle_gamma   90.00
#
_symmetry.space_group_name_H-M   'P 1'
#
loop_
_entity.id
_entity.type
_entity.pdbx_description
1 polymer ?
#
loop_
_entity_poly.entity_id
_entity_poly.type
_entity_poly.pdbx_seq_one_letter_code
_entity_poly.pdbx_strand_id
1 'polypeptide(L)'
;MNFTTLAKERYSCRKISSRPIESEKLEAIKQAAIAAPTAHNFQPVKVWLIQSPEALEKIKSVTQQKFLHTSPACFIVGSNAGQGWVREEDSMNFADVDASIVATHIMLSIQDEGLATTWIGNFSPEK
;
A
#
# COMPACT_ATOMS: atom_id res chain seq x y z
N MET A 1 9.83 -17.52 5.21
CA MET A 1 10.84 -16.92 4.31
C MET A 1 11.63 -15.89 5.10
N ASN A 2 12.94 -15.84 4.95
CA ASN A 2 13.69 -14.78 5.63
C ASN A 2 13.61 -13.46 4.83
N PHE A 3 13.92 -12.35 5.50
CA PHE A 3 13.75 -11.02 4.91
C PHE A 3 14.59 -10.81 3.63
N THR A 4 15.83 -11.29 3.60
CA THR A 4 16.70 -11.12 2.43
C THR A 4 16.10 -11.80 1.19
N THR A 5 15.59 -13.00 1.35
CA THR A 5 14.93 -13.74 0.28
C THR A 5 13.67 -13.02 -0.18
N LEU A 6 12.83 -12.60 0.78
CA LEU A 6 11.62 -11.84 0.51
C LEU A 6 11.90 -10.57 -0.30
N ALA A 7 12.89 -9.80 0.11
CA ALA A 7 13.26 -8.55 -0.55
C ALA A 7 13.74 -8.78 -2.00
N LYS A 8 14.46 -9.89 -2.24
CA LYS A 8 14.95 -10.24 -3.57
C LYS A 8 13.87 -10.81 -4.49
N GLU A 9 12.95 -11.57 -3.95
CA GLU A 9 11.91 -12.25 -4.74
C GLU A 9 10.72 -11.34 -5.06
N ARG A 10 10.50 -10.28 -4.29
CA ARG A 10 9.44 -9.33 -4.57
C ARG A 10 9.63 -8.70 -5.95
N TYR A 11 8.57 -8.64 -6.73
CA TYR A 11 8.57 -7.96 -8.02
C TYR A 11 7.22 -7.25 -8.25
N SER A 12 7.21 -6.30 -9.18
CA SER A 12 5.98 -5.61 -9.59
C SER A 12 5.21 -6.50 -10.57
N CYS A 13 4.16 -7.13 -10.06
CA CYS A 13 3.35 -8.05 -10.85
C CYS A 13 2.27 -7.29 -11.61
N ARG A 14 2.26 -7.42 -12.93
CA ARG A 14 1.29 -6.74 -13.79
C ARG A 14 0.29 -7.69 -14.45
N LYS A 15 0.13 -8.88 -13.88
CA LYS A 15 -0.88 -9.85 -14.28
C LYS A 15 -1.45 -10.47 -13.01
N ILE A 16 -2.54 -9.88 -12.51
CA ILE A 16 -3.13 -10.22 -11.23
C ILE A 16 -4.40 -11.03 -11.42
N SER A 17 -4.51 -12.15 -10.70
CA SER A 17 -5.67 -13.03 -10.70
C SER A 17 -6.86 -12.37 -10.00
N SER A 18 -8.08 -12.73 -10.42
CA SER A 18 -9.32 -12.33 -9.74
C SER A 18 -9.67 -13.23 -8.56
N ARG A 19 -8.82 -14.19 -8.22
CA ARG A 19 -9.04 -15.11 -7.10
C ARG A 19 -9.19 -14.35 -5.78
N PRO A 20 -10.23 -14.63 -4.98
CA PRO A 20 -10.41 -14.00 -3.67
C PRO A 20 -9.22 -14.24 -2.74
N ILE A 21 -8.95 -13.26 -1.88
CA ILE A 21 -7.85 -13.33 -0.92
C ILE A 21 -8.39 -13.83 0.42
N GLU A 22 -7.71 -14.78 1.02
CA GLU A 22 -8.08 -15.34 2.32
C GLU A 22 -8.00 -14.26 3.41
N SER A 23 -8.97 -14.26 4.33
CA SER A 23 -9.07 -13.23 5.37
C SER A 23 -7.86 -13.20 6.31
N GLU A 24 -7.24 -14.36 6.58
CA GLU A 24 -6.04 -14.46 7.41
C GLU A 24 -4.85 -13.71 6.77
N LYS A 25 -4.74 -13.79 5.44
CA LYS A 25 -3.68 -13.07 4.70
C LYS A 25 -3.89 -11.56 4.75
N LEU A 26 -5.13 -11.11 4.59
CA LEU A 26 -5.47 -9.70 4.71
C LEU A 26 -5.17 -9.17 6.12
N GLU A 27 -5.45 -9.95 7.15
CA GLU A 27 -5.14 -9.57 8.53
C GLU A 27 -3.64 -9.46 8.75
N ALA A 28 -2.85 -10.41 8.23
CA ALA A 28 -1.38 -10.35 8.31
C ALA A 28 -0.83 -9.08 7.65
N ILE A 29 -1.37 -8.71 6.49
CA ILE A 29 -0.97 -7.50 5.78
C ILE A 29 -1.31 -6.25 6.60
N LYS A 30 -2.48 -6.21 7.22
CA LYS A 30 -2.87 -5.10 8.11
C LYS A 30 -1.93 -4.98 9.29
N GLN A 31 -1.55 -6.08 9.92
CA GLN A 31 -0.60 -6.08 11.03
C GLN A 31 0.78 -5.58 10.60
N ALA A 32 1.23 -5.93 9.42
CA ALA A 32 2.49 -5.41 8.87
C ALA A 32 2.43 -3.89 8.66
N ALA A 33 1.30 -3.37 8.18
CA ALA A 33 1.10 -1.93 8.03
C ALA A 33 1.15 -1.21 9.40
N ILE A 34 0.51 -1.76 10.41
CA ILE A 34 0.48 -1.20 11.76
C ILE A 34 1.87 -1.23 12.40
N ALA A 35 2.67 -2.24 12.10
CA ALA A 35 4.02 -2.39 12.65
C ALA A 35 5.06 -1.46 12.02
N ALA A 36 4.72 -0.79 10.92
CA ALA A 36 5.67 0.09 10.22
C ALA A 36 6.05 1.31 11.09
N PRO A 37 7.35 1.67 11.16
CA PRO A 37 7.76 2.86 11.90
C PRO A 37 7.39 4.14 11.16
N THR A 38 7.19 5.20 11.92
CA THR A 38 7.02 6.56 11.40
C THR A 38 7.86 7.53 12.21
N ALA A 39 8.17 8.70 11.63
CA ALA A 39 8.96 9.73 12.32
C ALA A 39 8.25 10.15 13.61
N HIS A 40 8.95 10.06 14.73
CA HIS A 40 8.44 10.35 16.08
C HIS A 40 7.18 9.55 16.45
N ASN A 41 6.91 8.48 15.74
CA ASN A 41 5.70 7.66 15.90
C ASN A 41 4.39 8.48 15.77
N PHE A 42 4.41 9.53 14.95
CA PHE A 42 3.24 10.36 14.74
C PHE A 42 2.15 9.69 13.94
N GLN A 43 2.51 8.68 13.16
CA GLN A 43 1.57 7.85 12.39
C GLN A 43 0.63 8.65 11.47
N PRO A 44 1.18 9.55 10.63
CA PRO A 44 0.36 10.42 9.77
C PRO A 44 -0.09 9.71 8.49
N VAL A 45 -0.42 8.43 8.60
CA VAL A 45 -0.73 7.57 7.46
C VAL A 45 -2.08 6.93 7.68
N LYS A 46 -2.88 6.92 6.63
CA LYS A 46 -4.16 6.21 6.61
C LYS A 46 -4.17 5.20 5.46
N VAL A 47 -4.65 4.01 5.76
CA VAL A 47 -4.72 2.91 4.79
C VAL A 47 -6.17 2.48 4.64
N TRP A 48 -6.61 2.37 3.39
CA TRP A 48 -7.93 1.83 3.07
C TRP A 48 -7.77 0.53 2.30
N LEU A 49 -8.46 -0.50 2.71
CA LEU A 49 -8.59 -1.74 1.95
C LEU A 49 -9.88 -1.67 1.14
N ILE A 50 -9.74 -1.68 -0.17
CA ILE A 50 -10.84 -1.60 -1.12
C ILE A 50 -11.12 -2.98 -1.68
N GLN A 51 -12.30 -3.53 -1.42
CA GLN A 51 -12.69 -4.87 -1.85
C GLN A 51 -14.09 -4.91 -2.50
N SER A 52 -14.98 -3.94 -2.21
CA SER A 52 -16.31 -3.97 -2.80
C SER A 52 -16.24 -3.74 -4.31
N PRO A 53 -17.07 -4.42 -5.10
CA PRO A 53 -17.11 -4.22 -6.56
C PRO A 53 -17.32 -2.76 -6.96
N GLU A 54 -18.19 -2.04 -6.23
CA GLU A 54 -18.47 -0.63 -6.51
C GLU A 54 -17.24 0.25 -6.29
N ALA A 55 -16.54 0.06 -5.17
CA ALA A 55 -15.35 0.84 -4.85
C ALA A 55 -14.20 0.51 -5.81
N LEU A 56 -14.04 -0.77 -6.18
CA LEU A 56 -13.03 -1.19 -7.14
C LEU A 56 -13.28 -0.57 -8.52
N GLU A 57 -14.54 -0.47 -8.96
CA GLU A 57 -14.85 0.22 -10.22
C GLU A 57 -14.46 1.69 -10.19
N LYS A 58 -14.65 2.38 -9.07
CA LYS A 58 -14.21 3.76 -8.91
C LYS A 58 -12.69 3.87 -9.02
N ILE A 59 -11.95 2.96 -8.39
CA ILE A 59 -10.48 2.93 -8.47
C ILE A 59 -10.01 2.71 -9.91
N LYS A 60 -10.65 1.81 -10.64
CA LYS A 60 -10.33 1.55 -12.06
C LYS A 60 -10.48 2.80 -12.92
N SER A 61 -11.40 3.69 -12.57
CA SER A 61 -11.64 4.92 -13.33
C SER A 61 -10.55 5.98 -13.17
N VAL A 62 -9.69 5.88 -12.15
CA VAL A 62 -8.65 6.89 -11.85
C VAL A 62 -7.28 6.52 -12.41
N THR A 63 -7.12 5.34 -12.97
CA THR A 63 -5.86 4.89 -13.55
C THR A 63 -6.09 4.07 -14.82
N GLN A 64 -5.10 4.09 -15.72
CA GLN A 64 -5.14 3.30 -16.96
C GLN A 64 -4.42 1.95 -16.83
N GLN A 65 -4.02 1.56 -15.62
CA GLN A 65 -3.31 0.30 -15.39
C GLN A 65 -4.26 -0.89 -15.50
N LYS A 66 -4.19 -1.60 -16.61
CA LYS A 66 -5.13 -2.69 -16.95
C LYS A 66 -5.10 -3.87 -15.98
N PHE A 67 -3.94 -4.16 -15.38
CA PHE A 67 -3.82 -5.26 -14.41
C PHE A 67 -4.69 -5.05 -13.17
N LEU A 68 -5.05 -3.82 -12.85
CA LEU A 68 -5.95 -3.50 -11.75
C LEU A 68 -7.38 -4.01 -12.00
N HIS A 69 -7.77 -4.19 -13.27
CA HIS A 69 -9.13 -4.60 -13.62
C HIS A 69 -9.49 -6.01 -13.13
N THR A 70 -8.51 -6.86 -12.92
CA THR A 70 -8.73 -8.22 -12.43
C THR A 70 -8.46 -8.38 -10.94
N SER A 71 -7.84 -7.39 -10.30
CA SER A 71 -7.48 -7.48 -8.88
C SER A 71 -8.72 -7.54 -7.98
N PRO A 72 -8.79 -8.48 -7.02
CA PRO A 72 -9.91 -8.57 -6.09
C PRO A 72 -9.83 -7.54 -4.95
N ALA A 73 -8.70 -6.84 -4.81
CA ALA A 73 -8.48 -5.88 -3.74
C ALA A 73 -7.46 -4.82 -4.14
N CYS A 74 -7.56 -3.68 -3.51
CA CYS A 74 -6.61 -2.59 -3.67
C CYS A 74 -6.40 -1.93 -2.31
N PHE A 75 -5.15 -1.64 -1.94
CA PHE A 75 -4.85 -0.79 -0.80
C PHE A 75 -4.61 0.64 -1.28
N ILE A 76 -5.24 1.59 -0.63
CA ILE A 76 -4.92 3.00 -0.80
C ILE A 76 -4.16 3.45 0.43
N VAL A 77 -2.98 4.03 0.23
CA VAL A 77 -2.14 4.55 1.32
C VAL A 77 -2.05 6.06 1.16
N GLY A 78 -2.54 6.77 2.16
CA GLY A 78 -2.54 8.23 2.16
C GLY A 78 -1.72 8.80 3.31
N SER A 79 -1.18 9.98 3.12
CA SER A 79 -0.49 10.75 4.14
C SER A 79 -1.31 11.94 4.58
N ASN A 80 -1.14 12.36 5.84
CA ASN A 80 -1.74 13.58 6.37
C ASN A 80 -0.62 14.54 6.78
N ALA A 81 -0.32 15.52 5.95
CA ALA A 81 0.73 16.49 6.19
C ALA A 81 0.53 17.28 7.49
N GLY A 82 -0.73 17.51 7.88
CA GLY A 82 -1.05 18.21 9.13
C GLY A 82 -0.69 17.44 10.38
N GLN A 83 -0.46 16.13 10.29
CA GLN A 83 -0.10 15.25 11.40
C GLN A 83 1.33 14.74 11.33
N GLY A 84 2.05 15.05 10.25
CA GLY A 84 3.43 14.61 10.05
C GLY A 84 4.43 15.41 10.87
N TRP A 85 5.56 14.76 11.17
CA TRP A 85 6.68 15.46 11.78
C TRP A 85 7.34 16.39 10.75
N VAL A 86 7.65 17.59 11.19
CA VAL A 86 8.34 18.60 10.36
C VAL A 86 9.71 18.87 10.97
N ARG A 87 10.76 18.69 10.18
CA ARG A 87 12.11 19.01 10.61
C ARG A 87 12.31 20.53 10.63
N GLU A 88 12.72 21.08 11.77
CA GLU A 88 12.82 22.54 11.95
C GLU A 88 13.82 23.20 11.01
N GLU A 89 14.95 22.55 10.77
CA GLU A 89 16.07 23.11 10.01
C GLU A 89 15.70 23.52 8.58
N ASP A 90 14.89 22.66 7.88
CA ASP A 90 14.57 22.88 6.47
C ASP A 90 13.06 22.79 6.19
N SER A 91 12.24 22.69 7.21
CA SER A 91 10.78 22.56 7.11
C SER A 91 10.30 21.36 6.32
N MET A 92 11.13 20.31 6.19
CA MET A 92 10.72 19.09 5.50
C MET A 92 9.66 18.35 6.32
N ASN A 93 8.51 18.09 5.69
CA ASN A 93 7.44 17.27 6.28
C ASN A 93 7.66 15.81 5.93
N PHE A 94 7.60 14.93 6.92
CA PHE A 94 7.88 13.49 6.76
C PHE A 94 6.65 12.63 6.53
N ALA A 95 5.45 13.20 6.39
CA ALA A 95 4.23 12.41 6.21
C ALA A 95 4.29 11.51 4.97
N ASP A 96 4.78 12.01 3.84
CA ASP A 96 4.90 11.22 2.61
C ASP A 96 5.98 10.14 2.74
N VAL A 97 7.07 10.44 3.45
CA VAL A 97 8.12 9.44 3.76
C VAL A 97 7.50 8.32 4.59
N ASP A 98 6.75 8.66 5.63
CA ASP A 98 6.08 7.70 6.51
C ASP A 98 5.08 6.83 5.72
N ALA A 99 4.30 7.44 4.84
CA ALA A 99 3.36 6.71 3.98
C ALA A 99 4.10 5.71 3.08
N SER A 100 5.26 6.08 2.54
CA SER A 100 6.09 5.20 1.72
C SER A 100 6.64 4.01 2.51
N ILE A 101 6.99 4.22 3.77
CA ILE A 101 7.43 3.14 4.67
C ILE A 101 6.28 2.15 4.90
N VAL A 102 5.10 2.67 5.24
CA VAL A 102 3.90 1.83 5.45
C VAL A 102 3.55 1.05 4.18
N ALA A 103 3.55 1.71 3.03
CA ALA A 103 3.26 1.07 1.75
C ALA A 103 4.28 -0.04 1.42
N THR A 104 5.55 0.16 1.76
CA THR A 104 6.60 -0.85 1.58
C THR A 104 6.37 -2.07 2.48
N HIS A 105 5.97 -1.86 3.73
CA HIS A 105 5.59 -2.95 4.64
C HIS A 105 4.42 -3.76 4.08
N ILE A 106 3.39 -3.08 3.56
CA ILE A 106 2.25 -3.73 2.92
C ILE A 106 2.71 -4.58 1.72
N MET A 107 3.51 -3.99 0.85
CA MET A 107 4.00 -4.64 -0.37
C MET A 107 4.81 -5.91 -0.05
N LEU A 108 5.70 -5.84 0.92
CA LEU A 108 6.51 -6.99 1.34
C LEU A 108 5.66 -8.06 2.03
N SER A 109 4.69 -7.66 2.84
CA SER A 109 3.76 -8.59 3.49
C SER A 109 2.90 -9.33 2.47
N ILE A 110 2.46 -8.65 1.41
CA ILE A 110 1.71 -9.28 0.32
C ILE A 110 2.55 -10.40 -0.32
N GLN A 111 3.81 -10.13 -0.59
CA GLN A 111 4.72 -11.15 -1.14
C GLN A 111 4.93 -12.31 -0.15
N ASP A 112 5.11 -12.01 1.13
CA ASP A 112 5.31 -13.02 2.17
C ASP A 112 4.10 -13.95 2.33
N GLU A 113 2.90 -13.43 2.07
CA GLU A 113 1.66 -14.21 2.09
C GLU A 113 1.42 -15.01 0.78
N GLY A 114 2.38 -15.03 -0.13
CA GLY A 114 2.26 -15.75 -1.41
C GLY A 114 1.34 -15.06 -2.41
N LEU A 115 1.08 -13.78 -2.24
CA LEU A 115 0.29 -12.95 -3.14
C LEU A 115 1.20 -12.09 -4.00
N ALA A 116 0.61 -11.35 -4.92
CA ALA A 116 1.34 -10.47 -5.83
C ALA A 116 0.75 -9.07 -5.81
N THR A 117 1.59 -8.06 -6.06
CA THR A 117 1.16 -6.67 -6.06
C THR A 117 2.01 -5.81 -6.98
N THR A 118 1.51 -4.62 -7.26
CA THR A 118 2.27 -3.56 -7.92
C THR A 118 1.88 -2.23 -7.26
N TRP A 119 2.90 -1.42 -6.99
CA TRP A 119 2.70 -0.04 -6.51
C TRP A 119 2.33 0.84 -7.69
N ILE A 120 1.19 1.52 -7.62
CA ILE A 120 0.71 2.43 -8.66
C ILE A 120 0.88 3.87 -8.18
N GLY A 121 1.71 4.63 -8.90
CA GLY A 121 1.82 6.08 -8.71
C GLY A 121 1.14 6.87 -9.82
N ASN A 122 0.86 6.23 -10.95
CA ASN A 122 0.25 6.90 -12.11
C ASN A 122 -1.26 6.77 -12.06
N PHE A 123 -1.89 7.70 -11.38
CA PHE A 123 -3.35 7.81 -11.28
C PHE A 123 -3.76 9.28 -11.16
N SER A 124 -5.05 9.56 -11.32
CA SER A 124 -5.59 10.91 -11.15
C SER A 124 -6.02 11.12 -9.69
N PRO A 125 -5.26 11.90 -8.89
CA PRO A 125 -5.56 12.09 -7.47
C PRO A 125 -6.81 12.94 -7.23
N GLU A 126 -7.27 13.69 -8.24
CA GLU A 126 -8.44 14.55 -8.13
C GLU A 126 -9.77 13.82 -8.37
N LYS A 127 -9.72 12.63 -8.93
CA LYS A 127 -10.90 11.79 -9.12
C LYS A 127 -11.14 10.90 -7.91
#